data_6c2cf254845e26eece59c118c82503bf
#
_entry.id   6c2cf254845e26eece59c118c82503bf
#
_cell.length_a   1.000
_cell.length_b   1.000
_cell.length_c   1.000
_cell.angle_alpha   90.00
_cell.angle_beta   90.00
_cell.angle_gamma   90.00
#
_symmetry.space_group_name_H-M   'P 1'
#
loop_
_entity.id
_entity.type
_entity.pdbx_description
1 polymer ?
#
loop_
_entity_poly.entity_id
_entity_poly.type
_entity_poly.pdbx_seq_one_letter_code
_entity_poly.pdbx_strand_id
1 'polypeptide(L)'
;MTAAFADSPATAGVRSLEVRWILPGQLEPAVAGWFGRFPAQTEYRQDSYLLLDPALGGLPVKVRAGRALEVKVYRGSPGILEVTGRARGHIQSWQKWSFPRPLRQGSDDPAGWRPVGKTRRVARFCLADGRAVPAVPGPAGEPGCAAELTEIRMAGQAWWSLGFEATGPAGLLGTALRATAALMFAHDMPGGTELATGHSKSYAEWLAAVADAVHA
;
A
#
# COMPACT_ATOMS: atom_id res chain seq x y z
N MET A 1 -18.53 -14.28 36.97
CA MET A 1 -18.95 -14.68 35.61
C MET A 1 -17.81 -14.34 34.65
N THR A 2 -16.98 -15.32 34.36
CA THR A 2 -15.81 -15.18 33.47
C THR A 2 -16.31 -15.33 32.02
N ALA A 3 -16.29 -14.25 31.28
CA ALA A 3 -16.63 -14.30 29.86
C ALA A 3 -15.52 -15.07 29.13
N ALA A 4 -15.87 -16.26 28.62
CA ALA A 4 -15.03 -17.03 27.75
C ALA A 4 -14.82 -16.22 26.46
N PHE A 5 -13.60 -15.80 26.19
CA PHE A 5 -13.20 -15.35 24.86
C PHE A 5 -13.29 -16.56 23.95
N ALA A 6 -14.30 -16.57 23.08
CA ALA A 6 -14.37 -17.55 22.02
C ALA A 6 -13.12 -17.36 21.13
N ASP A 7 -12.32 -18.40 21.02
CA ASP A 7 -11.20 -18.50 20.08
C ASP A 7 -11.76 -18.34 18.66
N SER A 8 -11.77 -17.10 18.16
CA SER A 8 -11.89 -16.90 16.71
C SER A 8 -10.61 -17.45 16.09
N PRO A 9 -10.70 -18.32 15.08
CA PRO A 9 -9.52 -18.86 14.42
C PRO A 9 -8.67 -17.68 13.93
N ALA A 10 -7.40 -17.66 14.34
CA ALA A 10 -6.45 -16.67 13.91
C ALA A 10 -6.48 -16.64 12.37
N THR A 11 -6.97 -15.54 11.81
CA THR A 11 -7.07 -15.38 10.36
C THR A 11 -5.68 -15.54 9.79
N ALA A 12 -5.47 -16.53 8.91
CA ALA A 12 -4.17 -16.77 8.28
C ALA A 12 -3.72 -15.47 7.61
N GLY A 13 -2.50 -15.00 7.96
CA GLY A 13 -2.00 -13.74 7.44
C GLY A 13 -1.87 -13.77 5.91
N VAL A 14 -2.31 -12.73 5.23
CA VAL A 14 -2.20 -12.59 3.78
C VAL A 14 -0.79 -12.20 3.40
N ARG A 15 -0.15 -12.98 2.53
CA ARG A 15 1.15 -12.64 1.94
C ARG A 15 0.97 -11.71 0.74
N SER A 16 1.85 -10.72 0.61
CA SER A 16 1.93 -9.86 -0.57
C SER A 16 3.38 -9.59 -0.97
N LEU A 17 3.55 -9.27 -2.26
CA LEU A 17 4.71 -8.53 -2.76
C LEU A 17 4.25 -7.13 -3.13
N GLU A 18 4.98 -6.14 -2.66
CA GLU A 18 4.64 -4.74 -2.86
C GLU A 18 5.85 -3.97 -3.41
N VAL A 19 5.58 -3.01 -4.27
CA VAL A 19 6.51 -1.93 -4.60
C VAL A 19 5.74 -0.63 -4.53
N ARG A 20 6.37 0.41 -3.99
CA ARG A 20 5.71 1.70 -3.85
C ARG A 20 6.73 2.83 -3.94
N TRP A 21 6.35 3.88 -4.63
CA TRP A 21 7.05 5.17 -4.64
C TRP A 21 6.17 6.19 -3.92
N ILE A 22 6.79 6.99 -3.05
CA ILE A 22 6.12 8.08 -2.34
C ILE A 22 6.90 9.36 -2.63
N LEU A 23 6.21 10.32 -3.23
CA LEU A 23 6.78 11.57 -3.70
C LEU A 23 6.16 12.74 -2.94
N PRO A 24 6.94 13.78 -2.63
CA PRO A 24 6.42 14.99 -2.01
C PRO A 24 5.57 15.81 -2.99
N GLY A 25 4.69 16.65 -2.45
CA GLY A 25 3.88 17.56 -3.22
C GLY A 25 2.51 17.00 -3.61
N GLN A 26 1.77 17.77 -4.39
CA GLN A 26 0.46 17.40 -4.90
C GLN A 26 0.60 16.48 -6.11
N LEU A 27 -0.37 15.58 -6.25
CA LEU A 27 -0.47 14.74 -7.44
C LEU A 27 -0.77 15.60 -8.67
N GLU A 28 0.10 15.50 -9.68
CA GLU A 28 -0.09 16.22 -10.94
C GLU A 28 -1.31 15.68 -11.72
N PRO A 29 -2.13 16.57 -12.30
CA PRO A 29 -3.30 16.16 -13.09
C PRO A 29 -2.93 15.23 -14.25
N ALA A 30 -1.77 15.40 -14.86
CA ALA A 30 -1.28 14.56 -15.93
C ALA A 30 -1.03 13.11 -15.48
N VAL A 31 -0.45 12.91 -14.28
CA VAL A 31 -0.25 11.57 -13.68
C VAL A 31 -1.60 10.94 -13.33
N ALA A 32 -2.52 11.74 -12.79
CA ALA A 32 -3.88 11.28 -12.51
C ALA A 32 -4.61 10.84 -13.79
N GLY A 33 -4.46 11.60 -14.89
CA GLY A 33 -4.99 11.27 -16.21
C GLY A 33 -4.36 10.01 -16.80
N TRP A 34 -3.05 9.83 -16.65
CA TRP A 34 -2.35 8.61 -17.05
C TRP A 34 -2.92 7.37 -16.34
N PHE A 35 -3.11 7.45 -15.02
CA PHE A 35 -3.70 6.35 -14.23
C PHE A 35 -5.17 6.12 -14.58
N GLY A 36 -5.91 7.16 -14.95
CA GLY A 36 -7.33 7.11 -15.32
C GLY A 36 -7.63 6.28 -16.59
N ARG A 37 -6.61 5.84 -17.35
CA ARG A 37 -6.76 4.90 -18.47
C ARG A 37 -7.15 3.49 -18.02
N PHE A 38 -6.94 3.18 -16.74
CA PHE A 38 -7.25 1.88 -16.17
C PHE A 38 -8.54 1.98 -15.35
N PRO A 39 -9.44 0.97 -15.45
CA PRO A 39 -10.64 0.91 -14.61
C PRO A 39 -10.25 0.95 -13.14
N ALA A 40 -10.58 2.02 -12.44
CA ALA A 40 -10.19 2.22 -11.05
C ALA A 40 -11.39 2.64 -10.20
N GLN A 41 -11.41 2.17 -8.96
CA GLN A 41 -12.34 2.64 -7.93
C GLN A 41 -11.67 3.70 -7.08
N THR A 42 -12.40 4.78 -6.77
CA THR A 42 -11.92 5.82 -5.87
C THR A 42 -12.47 5.59 -4.47
N GLU A 43 -11.58 5.67 -3.48
CA GLU A 43 -11.89 5.54 -2.06
C GLU A 43 -11.29 6.71 -1.28
N TYR A 44 -12.11 7.34 -0.45
CA TYR A 44 -11.68 8.36 0.50
C TYR A 44 -11.66 7.77 1.89
N ARG A 45 -10.52 7.86 2.58
CA ARG A 45 -10.43 7.35 3.95
C ARG A 45 -9.34 8.04 4.76
N GLN A 46 -9.44 7.91 6.06
CA GLN A 46 -8.38 8.22 7.00
C GLN A 46 -7.89 6.92 7.65
N ASP A 47 -6.60 6.70 7.61
CA ASP A 47 -5.92 5.63 8.37
C ASP A 47 -5.15 6.29 9.52
N SER A 48 -5.17 5.69 10.72
CA SER A 48 -4.32 6.11 11.84
C SER A 48 -3.18 5.12 11.99
N TYR A 49 -1.94 5.59 11.97
CA TYR A 49 -0.74 4.77 12.09
C TYR A 49 -0.11 4.92 13.47
N LEU A 50 0.22 3.81 14.10
CA LEU A 50 1.03 3.80 15.31
C LEU A 50 2.51 3.92 14.91
N LEU A 51 3.16 4.98 15.37
CA LEU A 51 4.60 5.13 15.22
C LEU A 51 5.26 4.32 16.33
N LEU A 52 5.86 3.21 15.96
CA LEU A 52 6.68 2.39 16.85
C LEU A 52 8.15 2.80 16.69
N ASP A 53 8.94 2.58 17.75
CA ASP A 53 10.38 2.79 17.73
C ASP A 53 11.00 2.08 16.50
N PRO A 54 11.81 2.77 15.69
CA PRO A 54 12.51 2.17 14.54
C PRO A 54 13.33 0.93 14.91
N ALA A 55 13.82 0.83 16.16
CA ALA A 55 14.51 -0.36 16.69
C ALA A 55 13.63 -1.62 16.72
N LEU A 56 12.31 -1.49 16.68
CA LEU A 56 11.36 -2.59 16.57
C LEU A 56 11.18 -3.11 15.13
N GLY A 57 12.10 -2.77 14.22
CA GLY A 57 12.15 -3.33 12.88
C GLY A 57 11.03 -2.90 11.94
N GLY A 58 10.42 -1.73 12.19
CA GLY A 58 9.44 -1.15 11.28
C GLY A 58 8.15 -1.96 11.15
N LEU A 59 7.62 -2.49 12.25
CA LEU A 59 6.32 -3.16 12.30
C LEU A 59 5.19 -2.13 12.06
N PRO A 60 4.62 -2.02 10.86
CA PRO A 60 3.53 -1.08 10.63
C PRO A 60 2.24 -1.61 11.24
N VAL A 61 1.76 -0.86 12.24
CA VAL A 61 0.45 -1.06 12.85
C VAL A 61 -0.43 0.12 12.49
N LYS A 62 -1.64 -0.14 12.01
CA LYS A 62 -2.58 0.93 11.69
C LYS A 62 -4.02 0.54 11.98
N VAL A 63 -4.83 1.54 12.23
CA VAL A 63 -6.28 1.44 12.18
C VAL A 63 -6.75 1.92 10.81
N ARG A 64 -7.35 1.02 10.04
CA ARG A 64 -7.86 1.31 8.71
C ARG A 64 -9.28 1.85 8.79
N ALA A 65 -9.48 3.08 8.35
CA ALA A 65 -10.80 3.73 8.28
C ALA A 65 -11.62 3.59 9.59
N GLY A 66 -10.98 3.55 10.76
CA GLY A 66 -11.62 3.32 12.04
C GLY A 66 -12.19 1.91 12.27
N ARG A 67 -12.15 1.01 11.28
CA ARG A 67 -12.91 -0.27 11.28
C ARG A 67 -12.06 -1.52 11.52
N ALA A 68 -10.79 -1.50 11.19
CA ALA A 68 -9.92 -2.66 11.30
C ALA A 68 -8.54 -2.28 11.82
N LEU A 69 -8.02 -3.08 12.75
CA LEU A 69 -6.61 -3.05 13.14
C LEU A 69 -5.84 -3.91 12.15
N GLU A 70 -4.90 -3.33 11.42
CA GLU A 70 -4.01 -4.03 10.51
C GLU A 70 -2.59 -4.02 11.04
N VAL A 71 -1.97 -5.20 11.02
CA VAL A 71 -0.55 -5.39 11.35
C VAL A 71 0.13 -6.00 10.15
N LYS A 72 1.25 -5.43 9.72
CA LYS A 72 2.09 -6.00 8.67
C LYS A 72 3.46 -6.38 9.24
N VAL A 73 4.01 -7.50 8.81
CA VAL A 73 5.36 -7.93 9.14
C VAL A 73 6.18 -7.96 7.86
N TYR A 74 7.30 -7.29 7.86
CA TYR A 74 8.28 -7.31 6.76
C TYR A 74 8.98 -8.67 6.72
N ARG A 75 9.04 -9.27 5.53
CA ARG A 75 9.60 -10.61 5.30
C ARG A 75 10.82 -10.58 4.39
N GLY A 76 11.34 -9.40 4.10
CA GLY A 76 12.52 -9.22 3.26
C GLY A 76 12.22 -8.59 1.90
N SER A 77 13.30 -8.30 1.17
CA SER A 77 13.23 -7.75 -0.18
C SER A 77 13.72 -8.80 -1.19
N PRO A 78 12.83 -9.36 -2.02
CA PRO A 78 13.22 -10.36 -3.03
C PRO A 78 13.89 -9.72 -4.26
N GLY A 79 14.16 -8.41 -4.25
CA GLY A 79 14.87 -7.73 -5.31
C GLY A 79 14.23 -6.42 -5.77
N ILE A 80 14.47 -6.06 -7.02
CA ILE A 80 14.04 -4.81 -7.63
C ILE A 80 13.02 -5.10 -8.73
N LEU A 81 11.95 -4.29 -8.75
CA LEU A 81 11.14 -4.11 -9.94
C LEU A 81 11.83 -3.08 -10.82
N GLU A 82 12.09 -3.46 -12.06
CA GLU A 82 12.61 -2.56 -13.07
C GLU A 82 11.76 -2.66 -14.34
N VAL A 83 11.27 -1.51 -14.78
CA VAL A 83 10.67 -1.32 -16.08
C VAL A 83 11.54 -0.30 -16.79
N THR A 84 12.32 -0.76 -17.76
CA THR A 84 13.41 -0.01 -18.41
C THR A 84 12.97 1.39 -18.83
N GLY A 85 13.69 2.39 -18.35
CA GLY A 85 13.44 3.80 -18.65
C GLY A 85 12.15 4.38 -18.04
N ARG A 86 11.46 3.64 -17.16
CA ARG A 86 10.14 4.04 -16.62
C ARG A 86 10.09 4.07 -15.10
N ALA A 87 10.46 2.98 -14.47
CA ALA A 87 10.36 2.83 -13.02
C ALA A 87 11.40 1.86 -12.49
N ARG A 88 11.94 2.15 -11.31
CA ARG A 88 12.83 1.27 -10.57
C ARG A 88 12.54 1.37 -9.08
N GLY A 89 12.18 0.25 -8.42
CA GLY A 89 11.80 0.26 -7.02
C GLY A 89 12.05 -1.06 -6.31
N HIS A 90 12.20 -0.99 -4.99
CA HIS A 90 12.42 -2.15 -4.14
C HIS A 90 11.14 -2.96 -3.99
N ILE A 91 11.19 -4.24 -4.36
CA ILE A 91 10.10 -5.17 -4.06
C ILE A 91 10.23 -5.56 -2.59
N GLN A 92 9.14 -5.42 -1.85
CA GLN A 92 9.05 -5.78 -0.44
C GLN A 92 8.07 -6.91 -0.25
N SER A 93 8.45 -7.92 0.51
CA SER A 93 7.59 -9.04 0.90
C SER A 93 6.98 -8.75 2.27
N TRP A 94 5.68 -8.90 2.37
CA TRP A 94 4.91 -8.61 3.56
C TRP A 94 3.97 -9.75 3.93
N GLN A 95 3.68 -9.85 5.23
CA GLN A 95 2.59 -10.66 5.75
C GLN A 95 1.69 -9.77 6.59
N LYS A 96 0.39 -9.75 6.25
CA LYS A 96 -0.61 -8.85 6.82
C LYS A 96 -1.67 -9.64 7.57
N TRP A 97 -2.01 -9.19 8.76
CA TRP A 97 -3.18 -9.60 9.51
C TRP A 97 -4.13 -8.42 9.66
N SER A 98 -5.43 -8.70 9.60
CA SER A 98 -6.47 -7.71 9.75
C SER A 98 -7.49 -8.22 10.77
N PHE A 99 -7.73 -7.43 11.81
CA PHE A 99 -8.64 -7.75 12.90
C PHE A 99 -9.79 -6.75 12.89
N PRO A 100 -11.07 -7.22 12.85
CA PRO A 100 -12.19 -6.32 13.01
C PRO A 100 -12.05 -5.54 14.32
N ARG A 101 -12.24 -4.23 14.27
CA ARG A 101 -12.24 -3.37 15.43
C ARG A 101 -13.65 -2.83 15.65
N PRO A 102 -14.27 -3.05 16.82
CA PRO A 102 -15.53 -2.40 17.16
C PRO A 102 -15.32 -0.88 17.12
N LEU A 103 -16.23 -0.15 16.51
CA LEU A 103 -16.23 1.31 16.51
C LEU A 103 -16.38 1.76 17.99
N ARG A 104 -15.33 2.28 18.59
CA ARG A 104 -15.48 3.06 19.82
C ARG A 104 -15.97 4.45 19.43
N GLN A 105 -17.10 4.85 19.96
CA GLN A 105 -17.53 6.25 19.95
C GLN A 105 -16.61 7.01 20.90
N GLY A 106 -15.69 7.81 20.34
CA GLY A 106 -14.78 8.66 21.09
C GLY A 106 -13.56 9.01 20.23
N SER A 107 -13.26 10.30 20.17
CA SER A 107 -12.23 10.89 19.32
C SER A 107 -10.81 10.78 19.86
N ASP A 108 -10.55 9.93 20.83
CA ASP A 108 -9.24 9.83 21.44
C ASP A 108 -8.38 8.82 20.68
N ASP A 109 -7.68 9.30 19.64
CA ASP A 109 -6.51 8.60 19.13
C ASP A 109 -5.47 8.60 20.29
N PRO A 110 -5.11 7.42 20.82
CA PRO A 110 -4.13 7.33 21.90
C PRO A 110 -2.83 8.00 21.49
N ALA A 111 -2.08 8.52 22.44
CA ALA A 111 -0.77 9.10 22.20
C ALA A 111 0.10 8.18 21.32
N GLY A 112 0.72 8.73 20.30
CA GLY A 112 1.56 7.96 19.34
C GLY A 112 0.90 7.59 18.02
N TRP A 113 -0.41 7.77 17.86
CA TRP A 113 -1.08 7.55 16.57
C TRP A 113 -1.01 8.80 15.70
N ARG A 114 -0.80 8.60 14.41
CA ARG A 114 -0.75 9.68 13.41
C ARG A 114 -1.83 9.47 12.34
N PRO A 115 -2.77 10.41 12.22
CA PRO A 115 -3.79 10.34 11.18
C PRO A 115 -3.20 10.68 9.80
N VAL A 116 -3.56 9.89 8.80
CA VAL A 116 -3.16 10.08 7.39
C VAL A 116 -4.41 10.02 6.53
N GLY A 117 -4.76 11.16 5.96
CA GLY A 117 -5.86 11.27 4.98
C GLY A 117 -5.42 10.75 3.62
N LYS A 118 -6.31 10.02 2.94
CA LYS A 118 -6.02 9.40 1.65
C LYS A 118 -7.18 9.50 0.68
N THR A 119 -6.85 9.92 -0.55
CA THR A 119 -7.70 9.72 -1.72
C THR A 119 -7.03 8.69 -2.59
N ARG A 120 -7.61 7.49 -2.70
CA ARG A 120 -7.01 6.34 -3.39
C ARG A 120 -7.79 6.01 -4.65
N ARG A 121 -7.09 5.84 -5.77
CA ARG A 121 -7.59 5.21 -6.98
C ARG A 121 -6.95 3.83 -7.08
N VAL A 122 -7.76 2.79 -7.15
CA VAL A 122 -7.28 1.40 -7.15
C VAL A 122 -7.78 0.68 -8.40
N ALA A 123 -6.85 0.37 -9.29
CA ALA A 123 -7.08 -0.50 -10.44
C ALA A 123 -6.66 -1.94 -10.08
N ARG A 124 -7.49 -2.92 -10.43
CA ARG A 124 -7.22 -4.33 -10.11
C ARG A 124 -6.96 -5.11 -11.39
N PHE A 125 -6.05 -6.06 -11.27
CA PHE A 125 -5.65 -6.94 -12.38
C PHE A 125 -5.60 -8.37 -11.86
N CYS A 126 -6.15 -9.30 -12.62
CA CYS A 126 -5.92 -10.73 -12.43
C CYS A 126 -4.79 -11.21 -13.36
N LEU A 127 -4.22 -12.35 -13.02
CA LEU A 127 -3.21 -13.00 -13.83
C LEU A 127 -3.86 -14.09 -14.68
N ALA A 128 -3.96 -13.87 -16.01
CA ALA A 128 -4.46 -14.83 -16.96
C ALA A 128 -3.33 -15.20 -17.94
N ASP A 129 -2.98 -16.49 -18.02
CA ASP A 129 -1.91 -17.01 -18.89
C ASP A 129 -0.59 -16.22 -18.77
N GLY A 130 -0.22 -15.85 -17.54
CA GLY A 130 1.00 -15.08 -17.26
C GLY A 130 0.92 -13.59 -17.59
N ARG A 131 -0.23 -13.09 -18.04
CA ARG A 131 -0.47 -11.69 -18.41
C ARG A 131 -1.42 -11.02 -17.41
N ALA A 132 -1.19 -9.75 -17.14
CA ALA A 132 -2.14 -8.97 -16.36
C ALA A 132 -3.30 -8.52 -17.25
N VAL A 133 -4.52 -8.75 -16.78
CA VAL A 133 -5.75 -8.26 -17.43
C VAL A 133 -6.59 -7.49 -16.39
N PRO A 134 -7.24 -6.38 -16.77
CA PRO A 134 -8.11 -5.65 -15.86
C PRO A 134 -9.17 -6.57 -15.26
N ALA A 135 -9.40 -6.45 -13.94
CA ALA A 135 -10.34 -7.28 -13.21
C ALA A 135 -11.26 -6.44 -12.32
N VAL A 136 -12.48 -6.91 -12.13
CA VAL A 136 -13.33 -6.44 -11.04
C VAL A 136 -12.85 -7.07 -9.72
N PRO A 137 -13.19 -6.49 -8.55
CA PRO A 137 -12.87 -7.12 -7.28
C PRO A 137 -13.43 -8.54 -7.22
N GLY A 138 -12.53 -9.53 -7.10
CA GLY A 138 -12.86 -10.95 -6.98
C GLY A 138 -12.73 -11.45 -5.54
N PRO A 139 -13.00 -12.76 -5.30
CA PRO A 139 -12.79 -13.41 -4.00
C PRO A 139 -11.37 -13.23 -3.47
N ALA A 140 -11.23 -13.25 -2.14
CA ALA A 140 -9.93 -13.23 -1.51
C ALA A 140 -9.14 -14.50 -1.87
N GLY A 141 -7.86 -14.33 -2.27
CA GLY A 141 -6.98 -15.46 -2.59
C GLY A 141 -6.76 -15.72 -4.08
N GLU A 142 -7.49 -15.08 -4.98
CA GLU A 142 -7.18 -15.12 -6.41
C GLU A 142 -5.85 -14.45 -6.72
N PRO A 143 -5.04 -15.02 -7.65
CA PRO A 143 -3.79 -14.42 -8.05
C PRO A 143 -4.03 -13.12 -8.81
N GLY A 144 -3.47 -12.03 -8.31
CA GLY A 144 -3.63 -10.74 -8.96
C GLY A 144 -2.76 -9.67 -8.37
N CYS A 145 -2.88 -8.47 -8.93
CA CYS A 145 -2.17 -7.29 -8.45
C CYS A 145 -3.09 -6.08 -8.46
N ALA A 146 -3.07 -5.31 -7.39
CA ALA A 146 -3.69 -4.00 -7.33
C ALA A 146 -2.63 -2.93 -7.61
N ALA A 147 -2.90 -2.05 -8.58
CA ALA A 147 -2.19 -0.79 -8.74
C ALA A 147 -2.95 0.31 -7.99
N GLU A 148 -2.24 1.13 -7.24
CA GLU A 148 -2.81 2.15 -6.38
C GLU A 148 -2.12 3.48 -6.62
N LEU A 149 -2.89 4.49 -7.03
CA LEU A 149 -2.48 5.89 -7.05
C LEU A 149 -3.17 6.61 -5.90
N THR A 150 -2.39 7.17 -4.97
CA THR A 150 -2.93 7.75 -3.74
C THR A 150 -2.41 9.16 -3.51
N GLU A 151 -3.32 10.09 -3.30
CA GLU A 151 -3.03 11.40 -2.71
C GLU A 151 -3.04 11.24 -1.19
N ILE A 152 -2.02 11.77 -0.52
CA ILE A 152 -1.76 11.60 0.91
C ILE A 152 -1.69 12.98 1.55
N ARG A 153 -2.36 13.13 2.70
CA ARG A 153 -2.28 14.34 3.52
C ARG A 153 -2.00 13.97 4.97
N MET A 154 -0.99 14.62 5.53
CA MET A 154 -0.59 14.44 6.92
C MET A 154 0.03 15.74 7.45
N ALA A 155 -0.39 16.19 8.64
CA ALA A 155 0.16 17.40 9.28
C ALA A 155 0.24 18.64 8.35
N GLY A 156 -0.82 18.86 7.53
CA GLY A 156 -0.90 19.99 6.59
C GLY A 156 -0.08 19.86 5.32
N GLN A 157 0.76 18.84 5.20
CA GLN A 157 1.58 18.57 4.03
C GLN A 157 0.91 17.59 3.08
N ALA A 158 1.32 17.63 1.80
CA ALA A 158 0.83 16.78 0.74
C ALA A 158 1.95 15.89 0.18
N TRP A 159 1.58 14.64 -0.10
CA TRP A 159 2.38 13.68 -0.87
C TRP A 159 1.46 12.91 -1.80
N TRP A 160 2.04 12.20 -2.72
CA TRP A 160 1.32 11.19 -3.47
C TRP A 160 2.15 9.93 -3.62
N SER A 161 1.51 8.82 -3.91
CA SER A 161 2.20 7.54 -4.12
C SER A 161 1.60 6.77 -5.27
N LEU A 162 2.48 6.06 -6.00
CA LEU A 162 2.11 4.97 -6.89
C LEU A 162 2.63 3.67 -6.30
N GLY A 163 1.78 2.65 -6.22
CA GLY A 163 2.18 1.36 -5.67
C GLY A 163 1.50 0.21 -6.39
N PHE A 164 2.14 -0.96 -6.30
CA PHE A 164 1.62 -2.24 -6.76
C PHE A 164 1.63 -3.21 -5.60
N GLU A 165 0.53 -3.91 -5.37
CA GLU A 165 0.39 -4.94 -4.33
C GLU A 165 -0.12 -6.23 -4.97
N ALA A 166 0.74 -7.23 -5.12
CA ALA A 166 0.38 -8.55 -5.60
C ALA A 166 -0.03 -9.45 -4.42
N THR A 167 -1.15 -10.15 -4.58
CA THR A 167 -1.71 -11.12 -3.61
C THR A 167 -2.07 -12.41 -4.31
N GLY A 168 -2.21 -13.51 -3.53
CA GLY A 168 -2.53 -14.83 -4.04
C GLY A 168 -1.48 -15.88 -3.70
N PRO A 169 -1.40 -16.99 -4.45
CA PRO A 169 -0.41 -18.04 -4.24
C PRO A 169 1.03 -17.52 -4.34
N ALA A 170 1.88 -17.92 -3.39
CA ALA A 170 3.24 -17.38 -3.25
C ALA A 170 4.08 -17.46 -4.53
N GLY A 171 3.97 -18.55 -5.30
CA GLY A 171 4.71 -18.73 -6.56
C GLY A 171 4.28 -17.79 -7.70
N LEU A 172 3.13 -17.13 -7.60
CA LEU A 172 2.58 -16.26 -8.64
C LEU A 172 2.72 -14.76 -8.32
N LEU A 173 3.05 -14.40 -7.08
CA LEU A 173 3.13 -13.00 -6.65
C LEU A 173 4.09 -12.17 -7.52
N GLY A 174 5.29 -12.69 -7.77
CA GLY A 174 6.30 -12.00 -8.59
C GLY A 174 5.86 -11.80 -10.03
N THR A 175 5.22 -12.80 -10.62
CA THR A 175 4.68 -12.74 -11.98
C THR A 175 3.55 -11.72 -12.06
N ALA A 176 2.58 -11.76 -11.14
CA ALA A 176 1.47 -10.83 -11.10
C ALA A 176 1.94 -9.37 -10.94
N LEU A 177 2.91 -9.12 -10.05
CA LEU A 177 3.50 -7.81 -9.84
C LEU A 177 4.14 -7.26 -11.12
N ARG A 178 5.03 -8.05 -11.73
CA ARG A 178 5.79 -7.63 -12.93
C ARG A 178 4.90 -7.49 -14.16
N ALA A 179 3.96 -8.41 -14.37
CA ALA A 179 3.03 -8.34 -15.49
C ALA A 179 2.14 -7.09 -15.41
N THR A 180 1.64 -6.76 -14.20
CA THR A 180 0.82 -5.55 -14.00
C THR A 180 1.64 -4.28 -14.21
N ALA A 181 2.85 -4.21 -13.68
CA ALA A 181 3.73 -3.08 -13.89
C ALA A 181 4.07 -2.90 -15.38
N ALA A 182 4.42 -3.98 -16.09
CA ALA A 182 4.71 -3.96 -17.52
C ALA A 182 3.50 -3.46 -18.34
N LEU A 183 2.30 -3.93 -18.03
CA LEU A 183 1.07 -3.49 -18.68
C LEU A 183 0.83 -1.98 -18.48
N MET A 184 0.95 -1.49 -17.27
CA MET A 184 0.69 -0.08 -16.97
C MET A 184 1.74 0.83 -17.58
N PHE A 185 3.01 0.49 -17.47
CA PHE A 185 4.12 1.25 -18.04
C PHE A 185 4.35 1.00 -19.55
N ALA A 186 3.56 0.17 -20.20
CA ALA A 186 3.48 0.18 -21.66
C ALA A 186 2.96 1.52 -22.20
N HIS A 187 2.25 2.27 -21.38
CA HIS A 187 1.86 3.66 -21.63
C HIS A 187 2.82 4.60 -20.92
N ASP A 188 3.34 5.59 -21.67
CA ASP A 188 4.24 6.59 -21.11
C ASP A 188 3.59 7.35 -19.97
N MET A 189 4.27 7.39 -18.85
CA MET A 189 3.94 8.28 -17.75
C MET A 189 4.31 9.72 -18.14
N PRO A 190 3.55 10.73 -17.73
CA PRO A 190 3.87 12.12 -18.04
C PRO A 190 5.29 12.49 -17.67
N GLY A 191 5.92 13.30 -18.53
CA GLY A 191 7.34 13.67 -18.41
C GLY A 191 7.68 14.33 -17.09
N GLY A 192 8.89 14.06 -16.59
CA GLY A 192 9.42 14.63 -15.36
C GLY A 192 9.12 13.83 -14.10
N THR A 193 8.22 12.84 -14.13
CA THR A 193 7.96 11.97 -12.98
C THR A 193 8.98 10.84 -12.93
N GLU A 194 9.89 10.91 -11.98
CA GLU A 194 10.91 9.88 -11.78
C GLU A 194 10.49 8.91 -10.68
N LEU A 195 10.24 7.65 -11.06
CA LEU A 195 9.97 6.54 -10.14
C LEU A 195 11.25 5.77 -9.83
N ALA A 196 12.24 6.50 -9.28
CA ALA A 196 13.54 5.95 -8.91
C ALA A 196 13.52 5.24 -7.56
N THR A 197 14.54 4.43 -7.30
CA THR A 197 14.72 3.72 -6.03
C THR A 197 14.78 4.64 -4.82
N GLY A 198 15.26 5.88 -4.97
CA GLY A 198 15.29 6.88 -3.90
C GLY A 198 13.91 7.27 -3.36
N HIS A 199 12.87 7.16 -4.17
CA HIS A 199 11.48 7.38 -3.78
C HIS A 199 10.75 6.08 -3.41
N SER A 200 11.39 4.91 -3.62
CA SER A 200 10.79 3.61 -3.33
C SER A 200 10.88 3.26 -1.85
N LYS A 201 9.74 3.29 -1.17
CA LYS A 201 9.63 3.03 0.27
C LYS A 201 8.23 2.57 0.66
N SER A 202 8.14 1.85 1.76
CA SER A 202 6.86 1.53 2.42
C SER A 202 6.28 2.75 3.14
N TYR A 203 5.02 2.66 3.55
CA TYR A 203 4.43 3.67 4.43
C TYR A 203 5.14 3.76 5.77
N ALA A 204 5.67 2.66 6.32
CA ALA A 204 6.40 2.68 7.57
C ALA A 204 7.72 3.47 7.46
N GLU A 205 8.51 3.21 6.41
CA GLU A 205 9.75 3.95 6.13
C GLU A 205 9.48 5.43 5.85
N TRP A 206 8.40 5.73 5.12
CA TRP A 206 8.01 7.10 4.85
C TRP A 206 7.60 7.84 6.13
N LEU A 207 6.77 7.21 6.98
CA LEU A 207 6.30 7.81 8.23
C LEU A 207 7.46 8.06 9.21
N ALA A 208 8.42 7.14 9.30
CA ALA A 208 9.62 7.34 10.12
C ALA A 208 10.40 8.57 9.63
N ALA A 209 10.67 8.67 8.31
CA ALA A 209 11.41 9.81 7.74
C ALA A 209 10.69 11.16 7.93
N VAL A 210 9.35 11.18 7.88
CA VAL A 210 8.57 12.41 8.09
C VAL A 210 8.48 12.77 9.57
N ALA A 211 8.42 11.78 10.48
CA ALA A 211 8.43 12.02 11.92
C ALA A 211 9.74 12.67 12.36
N ASP A 212 10.87 12.19 11.86
CA ASP A 212 12.19 12.75 12.16
C ASP A 212 12.32 14.22 11.68
N ALA A 213 11.75 14.54 10.51
CA ALA A 213 11.78 15.89 9.96
C ALA A 213 10.89 16.90 10.72
N VAL A 214 9.91 16.45 11.50
CA VAL A 214 9.03 17.32 12.32
C VAL A 214 9.67 17.64 13.69
N HIS A 215 10.65 16.85 14.12
CA HIS A 215 11.33 17.03 15.42
C HIS A 215 12.72 17.70 15.28
N ALA A 216 13.17 17.96 14.05
CA ALA A 216 14.40 18.69 13.75
C ALA A 216 14.11 20.17 13.41
#